data_2123b00971d49d862fd8525b2caf7e65
#
_entry.id   2123b00971d49d862fd8525b2caf7e65
#
_cell.length_a   1.000
_cell.length_b   1.000
_cell.length_c   1.000
_cell.angle_alpha   90.00
_cell.angle_beta   90.00
_cell.angle_gamma   90.00
#
_symmetry.space_group_name_H-M   'P 1'
#
loop_
_entity.id
_entity.type
_entity.pdbx_description
1 polymer ?
#
loop_
_entity_poly.entity_id
_entity_poly.type
_entity_poly.pdbx_seq_one_letter_code
_entity_poly.pdbx_strand_id
1 'polypeptide(L)'
;VTAEARKRPVRRALVSVYDKTGLEELAQGLHAAGVRLVSTGSTAAKIAAAGVPVTKVEELTGFPECLDGRVKTLHPKVHAGILADLRLEDHRQQLDELGVEPFDLVVVNLYPFTQTVASGAEPDECVEQIDIGGPSMVRAAAKNHPSVAVVVNPDRYADVLKAVADGGFDLQERRRLAAEAFRHTAEYDVAVASWFAGDYAGDGGEFPGFLGVTYERKNVLRYGENPHQAAALYTGGCGGLAEAEQLHGKEMSYNNYTDTDAARRAAYDHAEPCVAIIKHANPCGIAVGEDVAEAHRKAHACDPLSAFGGVIAVNRPVSVAMAEQVAEIFTEVIVAPDYEEGAVEVLSRKKNIRVLRCPEGPQPPAEFKPIDGGGLAQVKDVLQAEGDDPANWTLAAGEPLSDAELAELSFAWRASRAVKSNAILLAKDGATVGVGMGQVNRVDSAKLAVQRAGEERARGSYAASDAFFPFPDGLEVLLEAGVKAVAQPGGSVRDEQVIEAAKAAGVTMYLTGTRHFFH
;
A
#
# COMPACT_ATOMS: atom_id res chain seq x y z
N VAL A 1 -14.78 -29.03 31.97
CA VAL A 1 -14.60 -27.72 31.33
C VAL A 1 -13.35 -27.12 31.94
N THR A 2 -12.30 -26.92 31.16
CA THR A 2 -11.07 -26.25 31.60
C THR A 2 -11.40 -24.84 32.09
N ALA A 3 -10.63 -24.28 33.02
CA ALA A 3 -10.83 -22.91 33.51
C ALA A 3 -10.86 -21.86 32.38
N GLU A 4 -10.17 -22.14 31.25
CA GLU A 4 -10.13 -21.30 30.06
C GLU A 4 -11.45 -21.29 29.27
N ALA A 5 -12.18 -22.38 29.23
CA ALA A 5 -13.48 -22.50 28.53
C ALA A 5 -14.67 -22.01 29.36
N ARG A 6 -14.45 -21.57 30.61
CA ARG A 6 -15.52 -21.04 31.45
C ARG A 6 -15.88 -19.62 31.01
N LYS A 7 -17.12 -19.46 30.53
CA LYS A 7 -17.66 -18.15 30.16
C LYS A 7 -17.88 -17.26 31.39
N ARG A 8 -17.58 -15.97 31.22
CA ARG A 8 -17.94 -14.92 32.19
C ARG A 8 -19.15 -14.16 31.70
N PRO A 9 -20.25 -14.13 32.46
CA PRO A 9 -21.45 -13.40 32.06
C PRO A 9 -21.17 -11.90 32.07
N VAL A 10 -21.85 -11.17 31.21
CA VAL A 10 -21.85 -9.70 31.15
C VAL A 10 -23.07 -9.21 31.92
N ARG A 11 -22.83 -8.50 33.02
CA ARG A 11 -23.87 -7.90 33.87
C ARG A 11 -23.88 -6.39 33.82
N ARG A 12 -22.72 -5.78 33.56
CA ARG A 12 -22.53 -4.34 33.51
C ARG A 12 -21.55 -3.96 32.42
N ALA A 13 -21.95 -2.99 31.58
CA ALA A 13 -21.16 -2.51 30.45
C ALA A 13 -20.95 -0.99 30.53
N LEU A 14 -19.71 -0.56 30.21
CA LEU A 14 -19.36 0.82 29.97
C LEU A 14 -19.30 1.05 28.47
N VAL A 15 -20.11 1.97 27.95
CA VAL A 15 -20.21 2.29 26.53
C VAL A 15 -19.90 3.77 26.32
N SER A 16 -18.83 4.05 25.57
CA SER A 16 -18.42 5.41 25.24
C SER A 16 -17.83 5.42 23.83
N VAL A 17 -18.63 5.81 22.84
CA VAL A 17 -18.26 5.71 21.42
C VAL A 17 -18.40 7.05 20.72
N TYR A 18 -17.45 7.39 19.88
CA TYR A 18 -17.56 8.50 18.92
C TYR A 18 -18.43 8.08 17.73
N ASP A 19 -18.03 7.02 17.03
CA ASP A 19 -18.82 6.39 15.97
C ASP A 19 -20.01 5.64 16.61
N LYS A 20 -21.19 6.10 16.28
CA LYS A 20 -22.45 5.58 16.84
C LYS A 20 -23.14 4.55 15.96
N THR A 21 -22.42 4.04 14.94
CA THR A 21 -22.92 2.97 14.09
C THR A 21 -23.27 1.73 14.93
N GLY A 22 -24.50 1.23 14.77
CA GLY A 22 -24.99 0.05 15.49
C GLY A 22 -25.22 0.22 17.01
N LEU A 23 -25.02 1.42 17.56
CA LEU A 23 -25.14 1.67 19.00
C LEU A 23 -26.53 1.36 19.57
N GLU A 24 -27.59 1.75 18.85
CA GLU A 24 -28.97 1.55 19.33
C GLU A 24 -29.30 0.06 19.44
N GLU A 25 -28.96 -0.71 18.43
CA GLU A 25 -29.18 -2.16 18.41
C GLU A 25 -28.37 -2.85 19.52
N LEU A 26 -27.10 -2.44 19.69
CA LEU A 26 -26.25 -2.95 20.76
C LEU A 26 -26.87 -2.67 22.13
N ALA A 27 -27.25 -1.42 22.39
CA ALA A 27 -27.81 -1.01 23.68
C ALA A 27 -29.11 -1.74 23.99
N GLN A 28 -30.02 -1.84 23.03
CA GLN A 28 -31.30 -2.56 23.17
C GLN A 28 -31.06 -4.04 23.42
N GLY A 29 -30.14 -4.67 22.69
CA GLY A 29 -29.80 -6.10 22.87
C GLY A 29 -29.17 -6.39 24.23
N LEU A 30 -28.24 -5.53 24.68
CA LEU A 30 -27.63 -5.65 26.00
C LEU A 30 -28.68 -5.48 27.12
N HIS A 31 -29.55 -4.49 27.00
CA HIS A 31 -30.62 -4.26 27.95
C HIS A 31 -31.61 -5.42 28.01
N ALA A 32 -32.02 -5.95 26.86
CA ALA A 32 -32.90 -7.12 26.78
C ALA A 32 -32.29 -8.35 27.44
N ALA A 33 -30.95 -8.48 27.43
CA ALA A 33 -30.21 -9.52 28.11
C ALA A 33 -29.96 -9.23 29.62
N GLY A 34 -30.49 -8.14 30.15
CA GLY A 34 -30.36 -7.76 31.56
C GLY A 34 -29.05 -7.08 31.93
N VAL A 35 -28.29 -6.60 30.95
CA VAL A 35 -27.04 -5.85 31.17
C VAL A 35 -27.33 -4.40 31.55
N ARG A 36 -26.73 -3.93 32.63
CA ARG A 36 -26.82 -2.52 33.05
C ARG A 36 -25.79 -1.69 32.29
N LEU A 37 -26.22 -0.55 31.75
CA LEU A 37 -25.39 0.31 30.91
C LEU A 37 -24.95 1.56 31.68
N VAL A 38 -23.66 1.87 31.59
CA VAL A 38 -23.04 3.13 32.01
C VAL A 38 -22.45 3.81 30.77
N SER A 39 -22.65 5.09 30.61
CA SER A 39 -22.23 5.80 29.41
C SER A 39 -21.94 7.28 29.66
N THR A 40 -21.39 7.93 28.65
CA THR A 40 -20.95 9.34 28.69
C THR A 40 -21.67 10.20 27.67
N GLY A 41 -21.88 11.47 27.98
CA GLY A 41 -22.25 12.55 27.07
C GLY A 41 -23.26 12.17 25.98
N SER A 42 -22.89 12.38 24.72
CA SER A 42 -23.75 12.11 23.56
C SER A 42 -24.07 10.62 23.37
N THR A 43 -23.19 9.72 23.80
CA THR A 43 -23.46 8.27 23.76
C THR A 43 -24.59 7.92 24.72
N ALA A 44 -24.56 8.42 25.95
CA ALA A 44 -25.63 8.20 26.92
C ALA A 44 -26.96 8.79 26.44
N ALA A 45 -26.95 9.98 25.86
CA ALA A 45 -28.13 10.62 25.29
C ALA A 45 -28.76 9.77 24.16
N LYS A 46 -27.95 9.20 23.26
CA LYS A 46 -28.43 8.36 22.18
C LYS A 46 -28.98 7.02 22.68
N ILE A 47 -28.36 6.41 23.67
CA ILE A 47 -28.86 5.20 24.33
C ILE A 47 -30.21 5.46 25.01
N ALA A 48 -30.35 6.56 25.74
CA ALA A 48 -31.60 6.94 26.38
C ALA A 48 -32.72 7.22 25.36
N ALA A 49 -32.37 7.89 24.25
CA ALA A 49 -33.32 8.14 23.15
C ALA A 49 -33.84 6.86 22.47
N ALA A 50 -33.04 5.79 22.50
CA ALA A 50 -33.44 4.44 22.03
C ALA A 50 -34.34 3.69 23.05
N GLY A 51 -34.74 4.34 24.14
CA GLY A 51 -35.61 3.75 25.18
C GLY A 51 -34.89 2.83 26.16
N VAL A 52 -33.55 2.90 26.23
CA VAL A 52 -32.74 2.04 27.08
C VAL A 52 -32.32 2.82 28.35
N PRO A 53 -32.55 2.27 29.56
CA PRO A 53 -32.03 2.88 30.79
C PRO A 53 -30.51 2.89 30.78
N VAL A 54 -29.95 4.04 31.12
CA VAL A 54 -28.51 4.24 31.16
C VAL A 54 -28.12 5.12 32.33
N THR A 55 -27.06 4.71 33.07
CA THR A 55 -26.46 5.52 34.13
C THR A 55 -25.38 6.40 33.49
N LYS A 56 -25.40 7.68 33.75
CA LYS A 56 -24.34 8.59 33.31
C LYS A 56 -23.10 8.43 34.18
N VAL A 57 -21.92 8.56 33.60
CA VAL A 57 -20.64 8.45 34.32
C VAL A 57 -20.56 9.48 35.46
N GLU A 58 -21.12 10.67 35.28
CA GLU A 58 -21.17 11.71 36.30
C GLU A 58 -21.94 11.25 37.55
N GLU A 59 -22.98 10.45 37.39
CA GLU A 59 -23.71 9.85 38.53
C GLU A 59 -22.86 8.81 39.26
N LEU A 60 -22.06 8.04 38.50
CA LEU A 60 -21.14 7.06 39.06
C LEU A 60 -19.97 7.71 39.85
N THR A 61 -19.39 8.75 39.25
CA THR A 61 -18.21 9.41 39.80
C THR A 61 -18.53 10.44 40.88
N GLY A 62 -19.69 11.05 40.80
CA GLY A 62 -20.05 12.26 41.58
C GLY A 62 -19.27 13.49 41.14
N PHE A 63 -18.62 13.45 39.98
CA PHE A 63 -17.81 14.52 39.40
C PHE A 63 -18.40 14.97 38.07
N PRO A 64 -18.67 16.26 37.87
CA PRO A 64 -19.27 16.73 36.64
C PRO A 64 -18.26 16.66 35.48
N GLU A 65 -18.79 16.48 34.25
CA GLU A 65 -18.00 16.72 33.05
C GLU A 65 -17.50 18.17 33.05
N CYS A 66 -16.22 18.37 32.77
CA CYS A 66 -15.62 19.70 32.77
C CYS A 66 -14.57 19.85 31.67
N LEU A 67 -14.09 21.09 31.47
CA LEU A 67 -13.09 21.45 30.48
C LEU A 67 -13.52 21.02 29.07
N ASP A 68 -14.75 21.36 28.68
CA ASP A 68 -15.36 21.05 27.39
C ASP A 68 -15.31 19.53 27.05
N GLY A 69 -15.42 18.70 28.07
CA GLY A 69 -15.44 17.25 27.93
C GLY A 69 -14.07 16.57 27.94
N ARG A 70 -12.99 17.31 28.12
CA ARG A 70 -11.65 16.72 28.24
C ARG A 70 -11.50 15.81 29.48
N VAL A 71 -12.31 16.04 30.53
CA VAL A 71 -12.35 15.22 31.74
C VAL A 71 -13.77 14.69 31.95
N LYS A 72 -13.95 13.38 31.75
CA LYS A 72 -15.19 12.63 31.93
C LYS A 72 -14.95 11.32 32.65
N THR A 73 -14.16 10.46 32.02
CA THR A 73 -13.91 9.07 32.42
C THR A 73 -12.56 8.88 33.12
N LEU A 74 -11.72 9.90 33.15
CA LEU A 74 -10.45 9.90 33.86
C LEU A 74 -10.68 10.08 35.37
N HIS A 75 -11.27 9.07 35.97
CA HIS A 75 -11.66 9.08 37.36
C HIS A 75 -11.35 7.72 38.03
N PRO A 76 -10.83 7.68 39.28
CA PRO A 76 -10.50 6.43 39.94
C PRO A 76 -11.64 5.42 40.02
N LYS A 77 -12.88 5.84 40.22
CA LYS A 77 -14.04 4.95 40.28
C LYS A 77 -14.32 4.25 38.94
N VAL A 78 -14.10 4.91 37.81
CA VAL A 78 -14.24 4.31 36.49
C VAL A 78 -13.12 3.28 36.27
N HIS A 79 -11.88 3.68 36.49
CA HIS A 79 -10.73 2.82 36.23
C HIS A 79 -10.61 1.68 37.25
N ALA A 80 -11.00 1.83 38.50
CA ALA A 80 -11.10 0.73 39.45
C ALA A 80 -12.12 -0.33 38.97
N GLY A 81 -13.27 0.10 38.47
CA GLY A 81 -14.27 -0.80 37.92
C GLY A 81 -13.80 -1.57 36.69
N ILE A 82 -12.89 -0.99 35.89
CA ILE A 82 -12.28 -1.65 34.70
C ILE A 82 -11.10 -2.54 35.09
N LEU A 83 -10.22 -2.08 35.99
CA LEU A 83 -8.91 -2.69 36.26
C LEU A 83 -8.90 -3.74 37.36
N ALA A 84 -9.95 -3.86 38.17
CA ALA A 84 -10.00 -4.87 39.21
C ALA A 84 -9.93 -6.27 38.63
N ASP A 85 -8.92 -7.02 39.01
CA ASP A 85 -8.81 -8.45 38.68
C ASP A 85 -9.72 -9.25 39.60
N LEU A 86 -10.86 -9.65 39.05
CA LEU A 86 -11.92 -10.37 39.78
C LEU A 86 -11.54 -11.82 40.14
N ARG A 87 -10.36 -12.27 39.78
CA ARG A 87 -9.78 -13.53 40.27
C ARG A 87 -9.20 -13.40 41.66
N LEU A 88 -8.84 -12.16 42.07
CA LEU A 88 -8.22 -11.84 43.36
C LEU A 88 -9.29 -11.41 44.35
N GLU A 89 -9.30 -12.06 45.52
CA GLU A 89 -10.24 -11.73 46.61
C GLU A 89 -10.02 -10.31 47.12
N ASP A 90 -8.76 -9.93 47.32
CA ASP A 90 -8.39 -8.58 47.78
C ASP A 90 -8.93 -7.47 46.87
N HIS A 91 -8.93 -7.69 45.55
CA HIS A 91 -9.48 -6.71 44.62
C HIS A 91 -11.01 -6.60 44.73
N ARG A 92 -11.71 -7.72 44.94
CA ARG A 92 -13.15 -7.73 45.16
C ARG A 92 -13.51 -6.98 46.44
N GLN A 93 -12.78 -7.28 47.52
CA GLN A 93 -12.97 -6.61 48.81
C GLN A 93 -12.73 -5.09 48.70
N GLN A 94 -11.65 -4.65 48.03
CA GLN A 94 -11.39 -3.23 47.82
C GLN A 94 -12.48 -2.53 47.02
N LEU A 95 -13.03 -3.19 45.99
CA LEU A 95 -14.16 -2.63 45.24
C LEU A 95 -15.38 -2.43 46.15
N ASP A 96 -15.68 -3.40 47.01
CA ASP A 96 -16.80 -3.32 47.96
C ASP A 96 -16.61 -2.17 48.96
N GLU A 97 -15.40 -2.04 49.52
CA GLU A 97 -15.01 -0.96 50.44
C GLU A 97 -15.11 0.43 49.81
N LEU A 98 -14.76 0.53 48.52
CA LEU A 98 -14.82 1.78 47.75
C LEU A 98 -16.24 2.06 47.16
N GLY A 99 -17.16 1.14 47.30
CA GLY A 99 -18.49 1.23 46.71
C GLY A 99 -18.46 1.30 45.16
N VAL A 100 -17.51 0.57 44.56
CA VAL A 100 -17.32 0.52 43.09
C VAL A 100 -17.76 -0.83 42.56
N GLU A 101 -18.67 -0.85 41.62
CA GLU A 101 -19.04 -2.08 40.93
C GLU A 101 -18.15 -2.30 39.70
N PRO A 102 -17.70 -3.55 39.43
CA PRO A 102 -16.90 -3.85 38.25
C PRO A 102 -17.68 -3.76 36.95
N PHE A 103 -16.95 -3.50 35.86
CA PHE A 103 -17.45 -3.67 34.49
C PHE A 103 -17.05 -5.04 33.95
N ASP A 104 -17.97 -5.67 33.23
CA ASP A 104 -17.73 -6.94 32.53
C ASP A 104 -17.44 -6.75 31.05
N LEU A 105 -17.92 -5.61 30.48
CA LEU A 105 -17.76 -5.23 29.08
C LEU A 105 -17.46 -3.73 29.01
N VAL A 106 -16.49 -3.41 28.16
CA VAL A 106 -16.15 -2.01 27.79
C VAL A 106 -16.22 -1.88 26.28
N VAL A 107 -17.06 -0.98 25.79
CA VAL A 107 -17.25 -0.68 24.37
C VAL A 107 -16.82 0.76 24.13
N VAL A 108 -15.72 0.95 23.43
CA VAL A 108 -15.12 2.27 23.20
C VAL A 108 -14.51 2.32 21.79
N ASN A 109 -14.87 3.32 21.03
CA ASN A 109 -14.08 3.73 19.86
C ASN A 109 -13.57 5.15 20.04
N LEU A 110 -12.52 5.50 19.31
CA LEU A 110 -11.75 6.72 19.52
C LEU A 110 -12.25 7.86 18.63
N TYR A 111 -11.87 9.09 18.98
CA TYR A 111 -12.13 10.27 18.14
C TYR A 111 -11.44 10.12 16.78
N PRO A 112 -12.00 10.74 15.70
CA PRO A 112 -11.59 10.51 14.32
C PRO A 112 -10.37 11.34 13.93
N PHE A 113 -9.25 11.17 14.62
CA PHE A 113 -8.04 11.97 14.40
C PHE A 113 -7.57 11.92 12.94
N THR A 114 -7.43 10.73 12.37
CA THR A 114 -6.97 10.54 10.98
C THR A 114 -7.90 11.17 9.95
N GLN A 115 -9.21 11.06 10.15
CA GLN A 115 -10.20 11.67 9.26
C GLN A 115 -10.16 13.20 9.35
N THR A 116 -9.94 13.74 10.55
CA THR A 116 -9.84 15.19 10.76
C THR A 116 -8.60 15.75 10.08
N VAL A 117 -7.45 15.09 10.24
CA VAL A 117 -6.21 15.45 9.51
C VAL A 117 -6.43 15.38 8.01
N ALA A 118 -7.00 14.29 7.50
CA ALA A 118 -7.25 14.08 6.07
C ALA A 118 -8.25 15.09 5.46
N SER A 119 -9.13 15.69 6.28
CA SER A 119 -10.05 16.74 5.83
C SER A 119 -9.39 18.10 5.60
N GLY A 120 -8.10 18.26 5.96
CA GLY A 120 -7.38 19.52 5.91
C GLY A 120 -7.78 20.51 7.01
N ALA A 121 -8.28 20.01 8.15
CA ALA A 121 -8.64 20.82 9.30
C ALA A 121 -7.42 21.59 9.86
N GLU A 122 -7.69 22.70 10.54
CA GLU A 122 -6.64 23.48 11.19
C GLU A 122 -5.93 22.66 12.30
N PRO A 123 -4.65 22.92 12.57
CA PRO A 123 -3.87 22.16 13.56
C PRO A 123 -4.52 22.07 14.94
N ASP A 124 -5.10 23.14 15.42
CA ASP A 124 -5.80 23.16 16.71
C ASP A 124 -7.01 22.24 16.74
N GLU A 125 -7.75 22.13 15.63
CA GLU A 125 -8.88 21.20 15.48
C GLU A 125 -8.37 19.75 15.48
N CYS A 126 -7.25 19.47 14.83
CA CYS A 126 -6.61 18.15 14.86
C CYS A 126 -6.19 17.77 16.28
N VAL A 127 -5.58 18.70 17.01
CA VAL A 127 -5.16 18.47 18.40
C VAL A 127 -6.37 18.17 19.30
N GLU A 128 -7.50 18.85 19.11
CA GLU A 128 -8.74 18.57 19.89
C GLU A 128 -9.31 17.16 19.63
N GLN A 129 -8.95 16.53 18.51
CA GLN A 129 -9.34 15.14 18.21
C GLN A 129 -8.38 14.09 18.78
N ILE A 130 -7.34 14.51 19.53
CA ILE A 130 -6.49 13.57 20.24
C ILE A 130 -7.22 13.09 21.50
N ASP A 131 -7.74 11.88 21.42
CA ASP A 131 -8.52 11.26 22.48
C ASP A 131 -7.61 10.80 23.64
N ILE A 132 -7.89 11.24 24.84
CA ILE A 132 -7.16 10.86 26.07
C ILE A 132 -7.92 9.80 26.85
N GLY A 133 -9.20 10.02 27.10
CA GLY A 133 -10.03 9.14 27.92
C GLY A 133 -10.32 7.79 27.26
N GLY A 134 -10.60 7.80 25.95
CA GLY A 134 -10.89 6.60 25.18
C GLY A 134 -9.73 5.59 25.20
N PRO A 135 -8.52 5.95 24.77
CA PRO A 135 -7.35 5.07 24.84
C PRO A 135 -7.07 4.56 26.26
N SER A 136 -7.26 5.40 27.26
CA SER A 136 -7.06 5.02 28.66
C SER A 136 -8.00 3.88 29.07
N MET A 137 -9.29 3.98 28.77
CA MET A 137 -10.28 2.94 29.05
C MET A 137 -10.01 1.66 28.24
N VAL A 138 -9.70 1.80 26.96
CA VAL A 138 -9.39 0.66 26.07
C VAL A 138 -8.18 -0.12 26.59
N ARG A 139 -7.10 0.56 26.90
CA ARG A 139 -5.87 -0.07 27.42
C ARG A 139 -6.09 -0.72 28.79
N ALA A 140 -6.85 -0.08 29.68
CA ALA A 140 -7.20 -0.63 30.99
C ALA A 140 -8.01 -1.94 30.85
N ALA A 141 -9.04 -1.93 30.03
CA ALA A 141 -9.88 -3.10 29.80
C ALA A 141 -9.10 -4.24 29.11
N ALA A 142 -8.29 -3.91 28.09
CA ALA A 142 -7.45 -4.89 27.41
C ALA A 142 -6.42 -5.54 28.33
N LYS A 143 -5.76 -4.76 29.19
CA LYS A 143 -4.88 -5.29 30.24
C LYS A 143 -5.61 -6.25 31.17
N ASN A 144 -6.82 -5.89 31.57
CA ASN A 144 -7.62 -6.69 32.48
C ASN A 144 -8.55 -7.70 31.77
N HIS A 145 -8.17 -8.19 30.58
CA HIS A 145 -8.92 -9.20 29.83
C HIS A 145 -9.24 -10.50 30.62
N PRO A 146 -8.52 -10.87 31.66
CA PRO A 146 -8.96 -11.98 32.51
C PRO A 146 -10.33 -11.76 33.17
N SER A 147 -10.72 -10.50 33.35
CA SER A 147 -11.98 -10.12 34.00
C SER A 147 -12.95 -9.37 33.11
N VAL A 148 -12.49 -8.66 32.08
CA VAL A 148 -13.26 -7.74 31.25
C VAL A 148 -13.14 -8.09 29.76
N ALA A 149 -14.24 -8.01 29.02
CA ALA A 149 -14.22 -7.97 27.56
C ALA A 149 -14.15 -6.52 27.06
N VAL A 150 -13.35 -6.24 26.04
CA VAL A 150 -13.21 -4.91 25.42
C VAL A 150 -13.52 -4.98 23.92
N VAL A 151 -14.33 -4.06 23.44
CA VAL A 151 -14.78 -3.99 22.02
C VAL A 151 -14.54 -2.58 21.50
N VAL A 152 -13.79 -2.48 20.40
CA VAL A 152 -13.41 -1.21 19.78
C VAL A 152 -13.99 -1.04 18.36
N ASN A 153 -14.56 -2.09 17.79
CA ASN A 153 -15.07 -2.09 16.43
C ASN A 153 -16.58 -2.37 16.40
N PRO A 154 -17.42 -1.47 15.82
CA PRO A 154 -18.85 -1.70 15.64
C PRO A 154 -19.20 -3.01 14.93
N ASP A 155 -18.35 -3.52 14.04
CA ASP A 155 -18.56 -4.79 13.34
C ASP A 155 -18.64 -6.00 14.30
N ARG A 156 -18.16 -5.85 15.53
CA ARG A 156 -18.23 -6.87 16.58
C ARG A 156 -19.55 -6.89 17.37
N TYR A 157 -20.43 -5.90 17.18
CA TYR A 157 -21.62 -5.77 18.02
C TYR A 157 -22.55 -6.99 17.94
N ALA A 158 -22.73 -7.57 16.77
CA ALA A 158 -23.51 -8.78 16.60
C ALA A 158 -22.89 -9.97 17.37
N ASP A 159 -21.56 -10.11 17.32
CA ASP A 159 -20.81 -11.16 18.06
C ASP A 159 -20.94 -10.94 19.58
N VAL A 160 -20.93 -9.68 20.02
CA VAL A 160 -21.13 -9.32 21.44
C VAL A 160 -22.50 -9.76 21.92
N LEU A 161 -23.55 -9.42 21.19
CA LEU A 161 -24.92 -9.80 21.55
C LEU A 161 -25.09 -11.32 21.60
N LYS A 162 -24.51 -12.03 20.65
CA LYS A 162 -24.50 -13.48 20.64
C LYS A 162 -23.76 -14.06 21.85
N ALA A 163 -22.56 -13.55 22.14
CA ALA A 163 -21.78 -14.01 23.30
C ALA A 163 -22.53 -13.77 24.61
N VAL A 164 -23.18 -12.61 24.77
CA VAL A 164 -24.00 -12.30 25.95
C VAL A 164 -25.17 -13.27 26.10
N ALA A 165 -25.87 -13.57 25.01
CA ALA A 165 -26.96 -14.55 25.00
C ALA A 165 -26.48 -15.97 25.36
N ASP A 166 -25.26 -16.34 24.95
CA ASP A 166 -24.63 -17.62 25.18
C ASP A 166 -23.91 -17.73 26.56
N GLY A 167 -24.17 -16.79 27.48
CA GLY A 167 -23.62 -16.80 28.85
C GLY A 167 -22.32 -16.03 29.05
N GLY A 168 -21.94 -15.18 28.10
CA GLY A 168 -20.78 -14.29 28.14
C GLY A 168 -19.59 -14.78 27.33
N PHE A 169 -18.41 -14.21 27.62
CA PHE A 169 -17.17 -14.49 26.90
C PHE A 169 -16.28 -15.49 27.66
N ASP A 170 -15.69 -16.44 26.93
CA ASP A 170 -14.58 -17.23 27.48
C ASP A 170 -13.26 -16.46 27.49
N LEU A 171 -12.20 -17.03 28.08
CA LEU A 171 -10.91 -16.36 28.19
C LEU A 171 -10.26 -16.16 26.81
N GLN A 172 -10.41 -17.08 25.89
CA GLN A 172 -9.83 -16.99 24.57
C GLN A 172 -10.48 -15.88 23.73
N GLU A 173 -11.78 -15.73 23.82
CA GLU A 173 -12.51 -14.62 23.20
C GLU A 173 -12.05 -13.28 23.76
N ARG A 174 -11.93 -13.16 25.08
CA ARG A 174 -11.43 -11.92 25.72
C ARG A 174 -9.98 -11.59 25.35
N ARG A 175 -9.10 -12.61 25.19
CA ARG A 175 -7.72 -12.41 24.70
C ARG A 175 -7.69 -11.87 23.28
N ARG A 176 -8.55 -12.37 22.38
CA ARG A 176 -8.65 -11.89 21.00
C ARG A 176 -9.13 -10.43 20.95
N LEU A 177 -10.17 -10.11 21.71
CA LEU A 177 -10.69 -8.75 21.81
C LEU A 177 -9.65 -7.79 22.40
N ALA A 178 -8.88 -8.22 23.40
CA ALA A 178 -7.80 -7.43 23.98
C ALA A 178 -6.66 -7.17 22.97
N ALA A 179 -6.31 -8.16 22.17
CA ALA A 179 -5.31 -7.99 21.11
C ALA A 179 -5.79 -6.97 20.05
N GLU A 180 -7.06 -7.05 19.65
CA GLU A 180 -7.69 -6.09 18.75
C GLU A 180 -7.71 -4.66 19.34
N ALA A 181 -7.99 -4.54 20.63
CA ALA A 181 -7.99 -3.27 21.34
C ALA A 181 -6.60 -2.63 21.43
N PHE A 182 -5.55 -3.42 21.73
CA PHE A 182 -4.17 -2.91 21.74
C PHE A 182 -3.71 -2.52 20.32
N ARG A 183 -4.09 -3.27 19.29
CA ARG A 183 -3.83 -2.86 17.91
C ARG A 183 -4.47 -1.51 17.60
N HIS A 184 -5.73 -1.33 17.96
CA HIS A 184 -6.48 -0.09 17.73
C HIS A 184 -5.79 1.14 18.36
N THR A 185 -5.34 1.03 19.62
CA THR A 185 -4.61 2.12 20.27
C THR A 185 -3.21 2.34 19.69
N ALA A 186 -2.52 1.27 19.25
CA ALA A 186 -1.21 1.39 18.60
C ALA A 186 -1.31 2.12 17.25
N GLU A 187 -2.29 1.76 16.41
CA GLU A 187 -2.56 2.44 15.14
C GLU A 187 -2.89 3.93 15.35
N TYR A 188 -3.69 4.23 16.37
CA TYR A 188 -4.04 5.59 16.75
C TYR A 188 -2.81 6.40 17.17
N ASP A 189 -1.97 5.87 18.05
CA ASP A 189 -0.75 6.56 18.52
C ASP A 189 0.28 6.72 17.39
N VAL A 190 0.41 5.75 16.49
CA VAL A 190 1.29 5.90 15.32
C VAL A 190 0.78 7.02 14.40
N ALA A 191 -0.52 7.12 14.17
CA ALA A 191 -1.09 8.21 13.37
C ALA A 191 -0.83 9.58 13.99
N VAL A 192 -1.03 9.73 15.31
CA VAL A 192 -0.76 10.97 16.03
C VAL A 192 0.75 11.30 16.00
N ALA A 193 1.61 10.33 16.31
CA ALA A 193 3.06 10.54 16.31
C ALA A 193 3.60 10.89 14.92
N SER A 194 3.07 10.28 13.86
CA SER A 194 3.46 10.58 12.49
C SER A 194 3.05 12.00 12.08
N TRP A 195 1.85 12.42 12.44
CA TRP A 195 1.40 13.79 12.20
C TRP A 195 2.25 14.82 12.94
N PHE A 196 2.58 14.57 14.21
CA PHE A 196 3.47 15.45 14.97
C PHE A 196 4.87 15.53 14.35
N ALA A 197 5.43 14.39 13.95
CA ALA A 197 6.79 14.34 13.39
C ALA A 197 6.91 14.96 11.99
N GLY A 198 5.83 14.94 11.21
CA GLY A 198 5.80 15.50 9.85
C GLY A 198 5.20 16.91 9.80
N ASP A 199 3.89 17.00 9.96
CA ASP A 199 3.13 18.21 9.60
C ASP A 199 3.11 19.26 10.71
N TYR A 200 3.14 18.87 11.98
CA TYR A 200 2.86 19.77 13.10
C TYR A 200 4.12 20.29 13.81
N ALA A 201 5.06 19.42 14.12
CA ALA A 201 6.27 19.76 14.85
C ALA A 201 7.56 19.29 14.16
N GLY A 202 7.48 18.94 12.87
CA GLY A 202 8.64 18.52 12.08
C GLY A 202 9.68 19.62 11.94
N ASP A 203 10.91 19.22 11.76
CA ASP A 203 12.06 20.13 11.56
C ASP A 203 12.15 20.67 10.11
N GLY A 204 11.16 20.37 9.27
CA GLY A 204 11.13 20.75 7.84
C GLY A 204 12.03 19.89 6.95
N GLY A 205 12.62 18.83 7.48
CA GLY A 205 13.37 17.85 6.70
C GLY A 205 12.46 16.94 5.89
N GLU A 206 12.99 16.36 4.80
CA GLU A 206 12.25 15.43 3.94
C GLU A 206 11.88 14.11 4.66
N PHE A 207 12.63 13.75 5.70
CA PHE A 207 12.43 12.53 6.48
C PHE A 207 12.25 12.85 7.96
N PRO A 208 11.12 12.41 8.57
CA PRO A 208 10.85 12.67 9.98
C PRO A 208 11.82 11.92 10.90
N GLY A 209 12.08 12.46 12.09
CA GLY A 209 12.90 11.80 13.12
C GLY A 209 12.27 10.50 13.68
N PHE A 210 10.98 10.29 13.46
CA PHE A 210 10.24 9.07 13.79
C PHE A 210 9.46 8.59 12.56
N LEU A 211 9.67 7.34 12.17
CA LEU A 211 8.92 6.68 11.11
C LEU A 211 8.08 5.55 11.71
N GLY A 212 6.78 5.74 11.79
CA GLY A 212 5.82 4.74 12.21
C GLY A 212 4.88 4.35 11.06
N VAL A 213 4.75 3.05 10.81
CA VAL A 213 3.83 2.51 9.80
C VAL A 213 3.08 1.32 10.40
N THR A 214 1.79 1.27 10.17
CA THR A 214 0.95 0.15 10.59
C THR A 214 0.37 -0.58 9.40
N TYR A 215 0.39 -1.91 9.47
CA TYR A 215 -0.16 -2.79 8.45
C TYR A 215 -1.06 -3.85 9.07
N GLU A 216 -2.20 -4.08 8.45
CA GLU A 216 -3.08 -5.19 8.78
C GLU A 216 -2.87 -6.36 7.82
N ARG A 217 -2.79 -7.59 8.36
CA ARG A 217 -2.69 -8.78 7.54
C ARG A 217 -3.99 -9.03 6.79
N LYS A 218 -3.95 -8.90 5.45
CA LYS A 218 -5.09 -9.18 4.59
C LYS A 218 -5.31 -10.69 4.44
N ASN A 219 -4.26 -11.41 4.07
CA ASN A 219 -4.31 -12.87 3.93
C ASN A 219 -2.93 -13.52 4.06
N VAL A 220 -2.92 -14.79 4.41
CA VAL A 220 -1.73 -15.63 4.36
C VAL A 220 -1.60 -16.17 2.94
N LEU A 221 -0.40 -16.07 2.38
CA LEU A 221 -0.09 -16.59 1.06
C LEU A 221 0.35 -18.05 1.16
N ARG A 222 0.24 -18.76 0.06
CA ARG A 222 0.61 -20.17 -0.01
C ARG A 222 2.07 -20.40 0.40
N TYR A 223 2.99 -19.53 -0.05
CA TYR A 223 4.41 -19.47 0.31
C TYR A 223 5.00 -18.13 -0.19
N GLY A 224 6.25 -17.85 0.16
CA GLY A 224 6.99 -16.66 -0.29
C GLY A 224 7.57 -16.81 -1.69
N GLU A 225 8.77 -16.26 -1.93
CA GLU A 225 9.47 -16.49 -3.19
C GLU A 225 9.72 -17.98 -3.44
N ASN A 226 9.97 -18.73 -2.38
CA ASN A 226 10.25 -20.16 -2.43
C ASN A 226 9.26 -20.96 -1.57
N PRO A 227 8.98 -22.24 -1.93
CA PRO A 227 7.96 -23.05 -1.26
C PRO A 227 8.18 -23.28 0.24
N HIS A 228 9.40 -23.18 0.73
CA HIS A 228 9.72 -23.35 2.16
C HIS A 228 9.53 -22.08 3.00
N GLN A 229 9.27 -20.94 2.36
CA GLN A 229 9.11 -19.64 3.04
C GLN A 229 7.64 -19.36 3.31
N ALA A 230 7.27 -19.15 4.57
CA ALA A 230 5.96 -18.63 4.92
C ALA A 230 5.83 -17.16 4.48
N ALA A 231 4.65 -16.77 4.01
CA ALA A 231 4.40 -15.40 3.56
C ALA A 231 2.96 -14.96 3.84
N ALA A 232 2.77 -13.65 3.90
CA ALA A 232 1.47 -13.03 4.03
C ALA A 232 1.44 -11.69 3.31
N LEU A 233 0.26 -11.29 2.87
CA LEU A 233 -0.01 -9.95 2.37
C LEU A 233 -0.53 -9.08 3.50
N TYR A 234 0.03 -7.89 3.60
CA TYR A 234 -0.41 -6.84 4.52
C TYR A 234 -0.87 -5.62 3.74
N THR A 235 -1.84 -4.89 4.28
CA THR A 235 -2.34 -3.63 3.72
C THR A 235 -2.26 -2.51 4.74
N GLY A 236 -2.00 -1.28 4.27
CA GLY A 236 -2.02 -0.06 5.08
C GLY A 236 -3.35 0.70 5.02
N GLY A 237 -4.37 0.15 4.35
CA GLY A 237 -5.70 0.79 4.23
C GLY A 237 -5.74 2.02 3.30
N CYS A 238 -4.72 2.19 2.45
CA CYS A 238 -4.60 3.36 1.56
C CYS A 238 -4.92 3.03 0.09
N GLY A 239 -5.52 1.89 -0.19
CA GLY A 239 -5.77 1.42 -1.56
C GLY A 239 -4.55 0.79 -2.22
N GLY A 240 -4.48 0.88 -3.54
CA GLY A 240 -3.38 0.32 -4.33
C GLY A 240 -3.44 -1.20 -4.51
N LEU A 241 -2.30 -1.78 -4.92
CA LEU A 241 -2.23 -3.20 -5.29
C LEU A 241 -2.58 -4.16 -4.15
N ALA A 242 -2.21 -3.82 -2.90
CA ALA A 242 -2.52 -4.67 -1.75
C ALA A 242 -4.03 -4.81 -1.51
N GLU A 243 -4.82 -3.85 -1.97
CA GLU A 243 -6.28 -3.82 -1.85
C GLU A 243 -7.02 -4.08 -3.17
N ALA A 244 -6.27 -4.40 -4.23
CA ALA A 244 -6.86 -4.69 -5.53
C ALA A 244 -7.95 -5.77 -5.44
N GLU A 245 -9.00 -5.59 -6.23
CA GLU A 245 -10.08 -6.56 -6.36
C GLU A 245 -9.69 -7.64 -7.35
N GLN A 246 -9.73 -8.89 -6.93
CA GLN A 246 -9.52 -10.01 -7.83
C GLN A 246 -10.87 -10.48 -8.41
N LEU A 247 -11.03 -10.28 -9.71
CA LEU A 247 -12.27 -10.60 -10.44
C LEU A 247 -12.34 -12.06 -10.89
N HIS A 248 -11.18 -12.69 -11.08
CA HIS A 248 -11.09 -14.07 -11.56
C HIS A 248 -9.75 -14.72 -11.22
N GLY A 249 -9.71 -16.05 -11.24
CA GLY A 249 -8.52 -16.88 -11.25
C GLY A 249 -8.10 -17.44 -9.89
N LYS A 250 -6.90 -18.01 -9.87
CA LYS A 250 -6.27 -18.56 -8.66
C LYS A 250 -5.86 -17.46 -7.71
N GLU A 251 -5.59 -17.84 -6.46
CA GLU A 251 -4.97 -16.93 -5.48
C GLU A 251 -3.64 -16.36 -6.01
N MET A 252 -3.40 -15.10 -5.66
CA MET A 252 -2.13 -14.43 -5.95
C MET A 252 -1.01 -15.04 -5.11
N SER A 253 0.14 -15.31 -5.73
CA SER A 253 1.37 -15.68 -5.02
C SER A 253 2.19 -14.44 -4.64
N TYR A 254 3.18 -14.63 -3.77
CA TYR A 254 4.17 -13.61 -3.44
C TYR A 254 4.84 -13.04 -4.70
N ASN A 255 5.31 -13.91 -5.59
CA ASN A 255 5.94 -13.50 -6.85
C ASN A 255 4.96 -12.79 -7.80
N ASN A 256 3.68 -13.19 -7.80
CA ASN A 256 2.67 -12.47 -8.58
C ASN A 256 2.51 -11.01 -8.09
N TYR A 257 2.47 -10.77 -6.78
CA TYR A 257 2.41 -9.40 -6.25
C TYR A 257 3.64 -8.58 -6.63
N THR A 258 4.84 -9.15 -6.51
CA THR A 258 6.09 -8.47 -6.86
C THR A 258 6.12 -8.08 -8.34
N ASP A 259 5.79 -9.00 -9.22
CA ASP A 259 5.76 -8.75 -10.67
C ASP A 259 4.63 -7.79 -11.07
N THR A 260 3.48 -7.88 -10.39
CA THR A 260 2.34 -6.97 -10.65
C THR A 260 2.67 -5.53 -10.22
N ASP A 261 3.35 -5.34 -9.12
CA ASP A 261 3.80 -4.01 -8.68
C ASP A 261 4.78 -3.40 -9.69
N ALA A 262 5.77 -4.17 -10.13
CA ALA A 262 6.70 -3.75 -11.16
C ALA A 262 6.00 -3.43 -12.49
N ALA A 263 5.02 -4.24 -12.89
CA ALA A 263 4.26 -4.04 -14.13
C ALA A 263 3.41 -2.75 -14.07
N ARG A 264 2.72 -2.51 -12.96
CA ARG A 264 1.95 -1.28 -12.77
C ARG A 264 2.85 -0.05 -12.82
N ARG A 265 3.98 -0.09 -12.11
CA ARG A 265 4.98 0.98 -12.11
C ARG A 265 5.43 1.31 -13.54
N ALA A 266 5.73 0.29 -14.35
CA ALA A 266 6.15 0.47 -15.74
C ALA A 266 5.04 1.05 -16.64
N ALA A 267 3.80 0.56 -16.51
CA ALA A 267 2.69 1.02 -17.35
C ALA A 267 2.27 2.47 -17.06
N TYR A 268 2.30 2.87 -15.79
CA TYR A 268 1.90 4.23 -15.37
C TYR A 268 2.98 5.29 -15.55
N ASP A 269 4.17 4.93 -16.04
CA ASP A 269 5.18 5.91 -16.46
C ASP A 269 4.81 6.65 -17.76
N HIS A 270 3.80 6.18 -18.48
CA HIS A 270 3.39 6.68 -19.78
C HIS A 270 1.99 7.31 -19.71
N ALA A 271 1.83 8.44 -20.39
CA ALA A 271 0.55 9.14 -20.47
C ALA A 271 -0.40 8.53 -21.50
N GLU A 272 0.13 7.95 -22.57
CA GLU A 272 -0.61 7.27 -23.61
C GLU A 272 -1.14 5.91 -23.14
N PRO A 273 -2.11 5.28 -23.84
CA PRO A 273 -2.47 3.89 -23.58
C PRO A 273 -1.23 3.00 -23.60
N CYS A 274 -0.89 2.41 -22.46
CA CYS A 274 0.35 1.65 -22.25
C CYS A 274 0.08 0.27 -21.69
N VAL A 275 0.84 -0.69 -22.19
CA VAL A 275 0.90 -2.07 -21.68
C VAL A 275 2.34 -2.42 -21.34
N ALA A 276 2.54 -2.93 -20.14
CA ALA A 276 3.81 -3.48 -19.67
C ALA A 276 3.64 -4.98 -19.38
N ILE A 277 4.52 -5.80 -19.91
CA ILE A 277 4.61 -7.23 -19.64
C ILE A 277 5.88 -7.48 -18.86
N ILE A 278 5.74 -7.96 -17.63
CA ILE A 278 6.83 -8.14 -16.68
C ILE A 278 6.99 -9.61 -16.32
N LYS A 279 8.22 -10.04 -16.15
CA LYS A 279 8.57 -11.35 -15.59
C LYS A 279 9.85 -11.22 -14.78
N HIS A 280 9.83 -11.74 -13.54
CA HIS A 280 10.95 -11.59 -12.60
C HIS A 280 11.35 -10.13 -12.40
N ALA A 281 10.35 -9.28 -12.20
CA ALA A 281 10.47 -7.83 -11.99
C ALA A 281 11.17 -7.05 -13.11
N ASN A 282 11.32 -7.64 -14.31
CA ASN A 282 11.90 -6.99 -15.48
C ASN A 282 10.96 -7.03 -16.68
N PRO A 283 11.01 -6.00 -17.56
CA PRO A 283 10.19 -5.97 -18.75
C PRO A 283 10.55 -7.07 -19.75
N CYS A 284 9.55 -7.85 -20.17
CA CYS A 284 9.57 -8.59 -21.43
C CYS A 284 9.26 -7.65 -22.59
N GLY A 285 8.44 -6.65 -22.35
CA GLY A 285 8.10 -5.60 -23.29
C GLY A 285 7.21 -4.53 -22.65
N ILE A 286 7.40 -3.30 -23.10
CA ILE A 286 6.59 -2.13 -22.78
C ILE A 286 6.24 -1.45 -24.10
N ALA A 287 5.00 -1.07 -24.30
CA ALA A 287 4.60 -0.32 -25.48
C ALA A 287 3.43 0.63 -25.19
N VAL A 288 3.42 1.72 -25.94
CA VAL A 288 2.27 2.61 -26.08
C VAL A 288 1.62 2.41 -27.44
N GLY A 289 0.34 2.71 -27.54
CA GLY A 289 -0.43 2.58 -28.78
C GLY A 289 -1.59 3.56 -28.83
N GLU A 290 -2.30 3.58 -29.94
CA GLU A 290 -3.56 4.35 -30.07
C GLU A 290 -4.63 3.81 -29.14
N ASP A 291 -4.59 2.49 -28.89
CA ASP A 291 -5.43 1.80 -27.92
C ASP A 291 -4.63 0.70 -27.18
N VAL A 292 -5.24 0.11 -26.17
CA VAL A 292 -4.58 -0.92 -25.34
C VAL A 292 -4.34 -2.23 -26.09
N ALA A 293 -5.13 -2.55 -27.10
CA ALA A 293 -4.95 -3.75 -27.93
C ALA A 293 -3.70 -3.62 -28.82
N GLU A 294 -3.48 -2.46 -29.42
CA GLU A 294 -2.24 -2.15 -30.14
C GLU A 294 -1.03 -2.18 -29.20
N ALA A 295 -1.13 -1.49 -28.08
CA ALA A 295 -0.06 -1.46 -27.08
C ALA A 295 0.32 -2.88 -26.62
N HIS A 296 -0.66 -3.75 -26.39
CA HIS A 296 -0.41 -5.14 -26.01
C HIS A 296 0.32 -5.93 -27.11
N ARG A 297 -0.13 -5.84 -28.37
CA ARG A 297 0.56 -6.53 -29.48
C ARG A 297 2.03 -6.12 -29.58
N LYS A 298 2.30 -4.82 -29.49
CA LYS A 298 3.64 -4.26 -29.59
C LYS A 298 4.51 -4.66 -28.40
N ALA A 299 3.98 -4.60 -27.18
CA ALA A 299 4.70 -5.03 -25.96
C ALA A 299 5.05 -6.53 -26.02
N HIS A 300 4.09 -7.36 -26.43
CA HIS A 300 4.32 -8.80 -26.58
C HIS A 300 5.36 -9.12 -27.65
N ALA A 301 5.37 -8.40 -28.76
CA ALA A 301 6.30 -8.60 -29.87
C ALA A 301 7.77 -8.31 -29.51
N CYS A 302 8.03 -7.62 -28.42
CA CYS A 302 9.40 -7.35 -27.96
C CYS A 302 10.15 -8.66 -27.64
N ASP A 303 9.56 -9.52 -26.81
CA ASP A 303 10.12 -10.84 -26.44
C ASP A 303 8.97 -11.83 -26.17
N PRO A 304 8.38 -12.43 -27.21
CA PRO A 304 7.26 -13.37 -27.05
C PRO A 304 7.61 -14.60 -26.23
N LEU A 305 8.87 -15.03 -26.27
CA LEU A 305 9.34 -16.19 -25.52
C LEU A 305 9.28 -15.93 -24.01
N SER A 306 9.78 -14.78 -23.58
CA SER A 306 9.78 -14.40 -22.16
C SER A 306 8.39 -13.98 -21.68
N ALA A 307 7.57 -13.38 -22.54
CA ALA A 307 6.20 -12.96 -22.23
C ALA A 307 5.27 -14.12 -21.85
N PHE A 308 5.57 -15.33 -22.30
CA PHE A 308 4.86 -16.53 -21.88
C PHE A 308 4.97 -16.74 -20.37
N GLY A 309 3.82 -16.72 -19.67
CA GLY A 309 3.76 -16.79 -18.20
C GLY A 309 4.13 -15.48 -17.50
N GLY A 310 4.08 -14.36 -18.22
CA GLY A 310 4.32 -13.04 -17.65
C GLY A 310 3.11 -12.43 -16.94
N VAL A 311 3.33 -11.26 -16.37
CA VAL A 311 2.33 -10.41 -15.72
C VAL A 311 2.12 -9.17 -16.56
N ILE A 312 0.86 -8.86 -16.85
CA ILE A 312 0.46 -7.72 -17.70
C ILE A 312 -0.15 -6.63 -16.84
N ALA A 313 0.33 -5.39 -16.97
CA ALA A 313 -0.32 -4.20 -16.46
C ALA A 313 -0.71 -3.26 -17.58
N VAL A 314 -1.85 -2.62 -17.41
CA VAL A 314 -2.45 -1.66 -18.35
C VAL A 314 -2.83 -0.40 -17.59
N ASN A 315 -2.55 0.78 -18.15
CA ASN A 315 -2.90 2.07 -17.54
C ASN A 315 -4.27 2.63 -17.96
N ARG A 316 -5.04 1.85 -18.71
CA ARG A 316 -6.41 2.16 -19.17
C ARG A 316 -7.30 0.93 -19.00
N PRO A 317 -8.62 1.06 -19.10
CA PRO A 317 -9.52 -0.09 -19.12
C PRO A 317 -9.13 -1.08 -20.23
N VAL A 318 -9.14 -2.38 -19.90
CA VAL A 318 -8.87 -3.45 -20.87
C VAL A 318 -10.05 -3.58 -21.81
N SER A 319 -9.80 -3.45 -23.12
CA SER A 319 -10.81 -3.66 -24.15
C SER A 319 -11.06 -5.15 -24.41
N VAL A 320 -12.22 -5.48 -24.98
CA VAL A 320 -12.52 -6.85 -25.43
C VAL A 320 -11.48 -7.32 -26.45
N ALA A 321 -11.06 -6.45 -27.38
CA ALA A 321 -10.03 -6.77 -28.37
C ALA A 321 -8.70 -7.15 -27.72
N MET A 322 -8.25 -6.42 -26.70
CA MET A 322 -7.07 -6.80 -25.94
C MET A 322 -7.28 -8.11 -25.18
N ALA A 323 -8.43 -8.28 -24.53
CA ALA A 323 -8.74 -9.50 -23.79
C ALA A 323 -8.66 -10.75 -24.66
N GLU A 324 -9.16 -10.68 -25.91
CA GLU A 324 -9.05 -11.79 -26.89
C GLU A 324 -7.58 -12.13 -27.20
N GLN A 325 -6.71 -11.15 -27.36
CA GLN A 325 -5.27 -11.38 -27.56
C GLN A 325 -4.62 -12.04 -26.35
N VAL A 326 -4.91 -11.55 -25.15
CA VAL A 326 -4.36 -12.10 -23.89
C VAL A 326 -4.84 -13.53 -23.66
N ALA A 327 -6.09 -13.83 -24.01
CA ALA A 327 -6.66 -15.17 -23.85
C ALA A 327 -5.97 -16.25 -24.68
N GLU A 328 -5.26 -15.90 -25.75
CA GLU A 328 -4.50 -16.84 -26.58
C GLU A 328 -3.15 -17.23 -25.98
N ILE A 329 -2.63 -16.42 -25.02
CA ILE A 329 -1.30 -16.56 -24.47
C ILE A 329 -1.40 -16.98 -23.00
N PHE A 330 -0.48 -17.85 -22.54
CA PHE A 330 -0.39 -18.13 -21.12
C PHE A 330 0.08 -16.89 -20.36
N THR A 331 -0.79 -16.35 -19.51
CA THR A 331 -0.57 -15.16 -18.68
C THR A 331 -0.89 -15.48 -17.22
N GLU A 332 0.00 -15.13 -16.32
CA GLU A 332 -0.19 -15.37 -14.88
C GLU A 332 -1.18 -14.38 -14.27
N VAL A 333 -1.00 -13.09 -14.54
CA VAL A 333 -1.80 -12.00 -13.99
C VAL A 333 -2.01 -10.93 -15.04
N ILE A 334 -3.21 -10.35 -15.06
CA ILE A 334 -3.49 -9.08 -15.71
C ILE A 334 -4.09 -8.10 -14.68
N VAL A 335 -3.58 -6.88 -14.64
CA VAL A 335 -4.05 -5.81 -13.79
C VAL A 335 -4.34 -4.56 -14.61
N ALA A 336 -5.48 -3.96 -14.37
CA ALA A 336 -5.92 -2.72 -15.02
C ALA A 336 -6.78 -1.87 -14.06
N PRO A 337 -6.95 -0.57 -14.34
CA PRO A 337 -7.86 0.26 -13.56
C PRO A 337 -9.32 -0.20 -13.67
N ASP A 338 -9.71 -0.75 -14.83
CA ASP A 338 -11.04 -1.29 -15.07
C ASP A 338 -11.03 -2.20 -16.32
N TYR A 339 -12.18 -2.76 -16.68
CA TYR A 339 -12.39 -3.68 -17.80
C TYR A 339 -13.68 -3.29 -18.53
N GLU A 340 -13.62 -3.25 -19.86
CA GLU A 340 -14.84 -3.10 -20.68
C GLU A 340 -15.78 -4.28 -20.48
N GLU A 341 -17.08 -4.05 -20.69
CA GLU A 341 -18.09 -5.10 -20.64
C GLU A 341 -17.72 -6.25 -21.58
N GLY A 342 -17.72 -7.47 -21.06
CA GLY A 342 -17.33 -8.66 -21.79
C GLY A 342 -15.84 -8.99 -21.74
N ALA A 343 -14.96 -8.09 -21.35
CA ALA A 343 -13.51 -8.35 -21.32
C ALA A 343 -13.12 -9.39 -20.26
N VAL A 344 -13.71 -9.31 -19.06
CA VAL A 344 -13.46 -10.28 -17.98
C VAL A 344 -13.93 -11.67 -18.37
N GLU A 345 -15.08 -11.78 -19.04
CA GLU A 345 -15.62 -13.07 -19.53
C GLU A 345 -14.69 -13.72 -20.54
N VAL A 346 -14.09 -12.94 -21.44
CA VAL A 346 -13.09 -13.43 -22.40
C VAL A 346 -11.87 -13.97 -21.67
N LEU A 347 -11.30 -13.18 -20.74
CA LEU A 347 -10.14 -13.61 -19.94
C LEU A 347 -10.43 -14.85 -19.10
N SER A 348 -11.65 -14.95 -18.60
CA SER A 348 -12.10 -16.05 -17.72
C SER A 348 -12.21 -17.40 -18.43
N ARG A 349 -12.10 -17.45 -19.77
CA ARG A 349 -11.92 -18.71 -20.52
C ARG A 349 -10.67 -19.48 -20.07
N LYS A 350 -9.68 -18.76 -19.55
CA LYS A 350 -8.48 -19.33 -18.93
C LYS A 350 -8.69 -19.41 -17.41
N LYS A 351 -8.98 -20.60 -16.90
CA LYS A 351 -9.32 -20.85 -15.49
C LYS A 351 -8.32 -20.25 -14.48
N ASN A 352 -7.06 -20.18 -14.83
CA ASN A 352 -5.99 -19.89 -13.87
C ASN A 352 -5.47 -18.45 -13.93
N ILE A 353 -5.82 -17.67 -14.96
CA ILE A 353 -5.39 -16.27 -15.06
C ILE A 353 -6.00 -15.45 -13.91
N ARG A 354 -5.16 -14.68 -13.26
CA ARG A 354 -5.61 -13.76 -12.20
C ARG A 354 -5.93 -12.43 -12.83
N VAL A 355 -7.18 -12.03 -12.72
CA VAL A 355 -7.69 -10.76 -13.27
C VAL A 355 -7.91 -9.81 -12.12
N LEU A 356 -7.14 -8.73 -12.06
CA LEU A 356 -7.20 -7.75 -10.97
C LEU A 356 -7.73 -6.41 -11.48
N ARG A 357 -8.66 -5.83 -10.74
CA ARG A 357 -9.06 -4.43 -10.87
C ARG A 357 -8.36 -3.62 -9.79
N CYS A 358 -7.54 -2.67 -10.21
CA CYS A 358 -6.79 -1.81 -9.32
C CYS A 358 -6.74 -0.41 -9.91
N PRO A 359 -7.70 0.46 -9.56
CA PRO A 359 -7.69 1.86 -9.98
C PRO A 359 -6.40 2.57 -9.61
N GLU A 360 -6.07 3.62 -10.32
CA GLU A 360 -5.02 4.52 -9.91
C GLU A 360 -5.41 5.19 -8.59
N GLY A 361 -4.47 5.32 -7.70
CA GLY A 361 -4.69 5.91 -6.38
C GLY A 361 -3.43 6.63 -5.89
N PRO A 362 -3.53 7.32 -4.76
CA PRO A 362 -2.39 8.01 -4.19
C PRO A 362 -1.24 7.05 -3.96
N GLN A 363 -0.05 7.46 -4.38
CA GLN A 363 1.18 6.71 -4.14
C GLN A 363 1.88 7.27 -2.91
N PRO A 364 2.45 6.42 -2.04
CA PRO A 364 3.27 6.93 -0.94
C PRO A 364 4.44 7.73 -1.52
N PRO A 365 4.76 8.90 -0.94
CA PRO A 365 5.81 9.78 -1.44
C PRO A 365 7.22 9.19 -1.25
N ALA A 366 7.37 8.27 -0.32
CA ALA A 366 8.63 7.62 0.01
C ALA A 366 8.48 6.10 0.00
N GLU A 367 9.59 5.43 -0.22
CA GLU A 367 9.71 3.98 -0.11
C GLU A 367 10.73 3.60 0.97
N PHE A 368 10.48 2.49 1.63
CA PHE A 368 11.32 1.96 2.70
C PHE A 368 11.85 0.57 2.31
N LYS A 369 13.17 0.43 2.36
CA LYS A 369 13.86 -0.84 2.07
C LYS A 369 14.50 -1.37 3.35
N PRO A 370 14.06 -2.54 3.85
CA PRO A 370 14.71 -3.14 5.02
C PRO A 370 16.14 -3.56 4.70
N ILE A 371 17.02 -3.32 5.65
CA ILE A 371 18.41 -3.82 5.66
C ILE A 371 18.70 -4.44 7.03
N ASP A 372 19.83 -5.12 7.17
CA ASP A 372 20.22 -5.70 8.46
C ASP A 372 20.32 -4.60 9.54
N GLY A 373 19.57 -4.78 10.62
CA GLY A 373 19.53 -3.86 11.75
C GLY A 373 18.71 -2.57 11.55
N GLY A 374 18.05 -2.37 10.39
CA GLY A 374 17.28 -1.15 10.14
C GLY A 374 16.68 -1.06 8.74
N GLY A 375 16.63 0.14 8.19
CA GLY A 375 16.11 0.36 6.85
C GLY A 375 16.60 1.66 6.21
N LEU A 376 16.50 1.70 4.91
CA LEU A 376 16.74 2.87 4.08
C LEU A 376 15.39 3.45 3.65
N ALA A 377 15.22 4.74 3.79
CA ALA A 377 14.09 5.47 3.25
C ALA A 377 14.60 6.41 2.15
N GLN A 378 13.85 6.49 1.07
CA GLN A 378 14.11 7.46 -0.01
C GLN A 378 12.79 7.97 -0.57
N VAL A 379 12.82 9.17 -1.14
CA VAL A 379 11.72 9.64 -1.98
C VAL A 379 11.57 8.68 -3.15
N LYS A 380 10.33 8.32 -3.47
CA LYS A 380 10.06 7.37 -4.54
C LYS A 380 10.53 7.93 -5.88
N ASP A 381 11.32 7.13 -6.61
CA ASP A 381 11.74 7.48 -7.95
C ASP A 381 10.56 7.36 -8.92
N VAL A 382 10.10 8.50 -9.40
CA VAL A 382 9.13 8.65 -10.48
C VAL A 382 9.76 9.55 -11.56
N LEU A 383 9.07 9.82 -12.65
CA LEU A 383 9.59 10.72 -13.69
C LEU A 383 9.31 12.19 -13.29
N GLN A 384 10.06 12.70 -12.29
CA GLN A 384 9.91 14.04 -11.72
C GLN A 384 11.19 14.91 -11.81
N ALA A 385 12.28 14.35 -12.29
CA ALA A 385 13.54 15.07 -12.38
C ALA A 385 13.57 15.97 -13.62
N GLU A 386 14.39 17.03 -13.58
CA GLU A 386 14.53 17.98 -14.68
C GLU A 386 14.92 17.30 -16.00
N GLY A 387 15.77 16.27 -15.94
CA GLY A 387 16.21 15.49 -17.11
C GLY A 387 15.16 14.51 -17.66
N ASP A 388 13.98 14.43 -17.08
CA ASP A 388 12.87 13.63 -17.62
C ASP A 388 12.06 14.35 -18.69
N ASP A 389 12.24 15.68 -18.78
CA ASP A 389 11.72 16.48 -19.88
C ASP A 389 12.77 16.57 -21.00
N PRO A 390 12.50 16.04 -22.20
CA PRO A 390 13.43 16.11 -23.34
C PRO A 390 13.82 17.54 -23.74
N ALA A 391 13.01 18.55 -23.40
CA ALA A 391 13.33 19.94 -23.65
C ALA A 391 14.59 20.41 -22.88
N ASN A 392 14.93 19.74 -21.81
CA ASN A 392 16.11 20.04 -20.97
C ASN A 392 17.35 19.23 -21.38
N TRP A 393 17.24 18.35 -22.36
CA TRP A 393 18.36 17.53 -22.79
C TRP A 393 19.40 18.32 -23.58
N THR A 394 20.67 17.98 -23.37
CA THR A 394 21.77 18.60 -24.11
C THR A 394 22.17 17.71 -25.28
N LEU A 395 22.13 18.27 -26.50
CA LEU A 395 22.66 17.62 -27.69
C LEU A 395 24.19 17.56 -27.61
N ALA A 396 24.76 16.35 -27.45
CA ALA A 396 26.19 16.15 -27.30
C ALA A 396 26.88 15.68 -28.59
N ALA A 397 26.16 14.97 -29.46
CA ALA A 397 26.67 14.48 -30.73
C ALA A 397 25.56 14.37 -31.78
N GLY A 398 25.94 14.47 -33.05
CA GLY A 398 25.03 14.33 -34.19
C GLY A 398 24.15 15.54 -34.41
N GLU A 399 23.14 15.35 -35.26
CA GLU A 399 22.14 16.38 -35.58
C GLU A 399 20.95 16.30 -34.63
N PRO A 400 20.27 17.42 -34.36
CA PRO A 400 19.03 17.40 -33.58
C PRO A 400 17.98 16.48 -34.21
N LEU A 401 17.27 15.73 -33.37
CA LEU A 401 16.15 14.90 -33.83
C LEU A 401 14.93 15.76 -34.14
N SER A 402 14.10 15.30 -35.09
CA SER A 402 12.76 15.85 -35.27
C SER A 402 11.90 15.58 -34.02
N ASP A 403 10.78 16.27 -33.86
CA ASP A 403 9.86 16.08 -32.74
C ASP A 403 9.38 14.62 -32.63
N ALA A 404 9.08 13.97 -33.76
CA ALA A 404 8.67 12.57 -33.79
C ALA A 404 9.79 11.62 -33.35
N GLU A 405 11.02 11.86 -33.78
CA GLU A 405 12.19 11.08 -33.38
C GLU A 405 12.55 11.31 -31.91
N LEU A 406 12.42 12.54 -31.44
CA LEU A 406 12.65 12.88 -30.02
C LEU A 406 11.60 12.21 -29.13
N ALA A 407 10.34 12.11 -29.58
CA ALA A 407 9.30 11.37 -28.88
C ALA A 407 9.65 9.88 -28.74
N GLU A 408 10.20 9.24 -29.78
CA GLU A 408 10.70 7.86 -29.73
C GLU A 408 11.84 7.68 -28.71
N LEU A 409 12.81 8.58 -28.71
CA LEU A 409 13.91 8.56 -27.76
C LEU A 409 13.43 8.82 -26.33
N SER A 410 12.45 9.71 -26.17
CA SER A 410 11.81 9.97 -24.87
C SER A 410 11.05 8.77 -24.34
N PHE A 411 10.37 8.03 -25.21
CA PHE A 411 9.74 6.74 -24.85
C PHE A 411 10.79 5.75 -24.33
N ALA A 412 11.92 5.59 -25.05
CA ALA A 412 13.01 4.71 -24.63
C ALA A 412 13.55 5.11 -23.25
N TRP A 413 13.74 6.41 -23.02
CA TRP A 413 14.16 6.94 -21.72
C TRP A 413 13.18 6.61 -20.59
N ARG A 414 11.89 6.91 -20.78
CA ARG A 414 10.84 6.61 -19.81
C ARG A 414 10.74 5.10 -19.50
N ALA A 415 10.73 4.27 -20.52
CA ALA A 415 10.66 2.83 -20.37
C ALA A 415 11.89 2.24 -19.66
N SER A 416 13.08 2.86 -19.81
CA SER A 416 14.31 2.37 -19.18
C SER A 416 14.26 2.41 -17.64
N ARG A 417 13.46 3.31 -17.04
CA ARG A 417 13.27 3.39 -15.59
C ARG A 417 12.72 2.09 -14.98
N ALA A 418 11.94 1.35 -15.73
CA ALA A 418 11.36 0.07 -15.27
C ALA A 418 12.35 -1.10 -15.29
N VAL A 419 13.55 -0.91 -15.81
CA VAL A 419 14.54 -1.98 -16.03
C VAL A 419 15.56 -2.00 -14.89
N LYS A 420 15.84 -3.19 -14.37
CA LYS A 420 16.88 -3.38 -13.34
C LYS A 420 18.25 -3.02 -13.87
N SER A 421 19.01 -2.24 -13.10
CA SER A 421 20.36 -1.75 -13.44
C SER A 421 21.38 -2.90 -13.47
N ASN A 422 22.46 -2.81 -14.25
CA ASN A 422 22.64 -1.88 -15.34
C ASN A 422 21.66 -2.15 -16.47
N ALA A 423 21.00 -1.10 -16.96
CA ALA A 423 19.95 -1.20 -17.95
C ALA A 423 20.32 -0.50 -19.26
N ILE A 424 20.15 -1.21 -20.36
CA ILE A 424 20.11 -0.66 -21.72
C ILE A 424 18.82 -1.11 -22.37
N LEU A 425 18.08 -0.17 -22.94
CA LEU A 425 16.81 -0.44 -23.58
C LEU A 425 16.81 0.11 -25.00
N LEU A 426 16.37 -0.71 -25.95
CA LEU A 426 16.14 -0.31 -27.34
C LEU A 426 14.65 -0.22 -27.60
N ALA A 427 14.23 0.86 -28.26
CA ALA A 427 12.83 1.10 -28.62
C ALA A 427 12.67 1.57 -30.05
N LYS A 428 11.50 1.29 -30.63
CA LYS A 428 11.10 1.73 -31.96
C LYS A 428 9.57 1.67 -32.09
N ASP A 429 8.99 2.67 -32.73
CA ASP A 429 7.55 2.77 -32.98
C ASP A 429 6.71 2.71 -31.66
N GLY A 430 7.19 3.41 -30.62
CA GLY A 430 6.53 3.45 -29.31
C GLY A 430 6.53 2.12 -28.56
N ALA A 431 7.48 1.24 -28.85
CA ALA A 431 7.59 -0.07 -28.21
C ALA A 431 9.06 -0.42 -27.94
N THR A 432 9.31 -1.15 -26.86
CA THR A 432 10.60 -1.78 -26.62
C THR A 432 10.84 -2.88 -27.66
N VAL A 433 12.06 -3.00 -28.16
CA VAL A 433 12.48 -4.04 -29.11
C VAL A 433 13.60 -4.91 -28.56
N GLY A 434 14.32 -4.45 -27.56
CA GLY A 434 15.36 -5.21 -26.87
C GLY A 434 15.68 -4.58 -25.52
N VAL A 435 15.75 -5.41 -24.48
CA VAL A 435 15.99 -4.96 -23.12
C VAL A 435 17.14 -5.76 -22.52
N GLY A 436 18.19 -5.07 -22.11
CA GLY A 436 19.29 -5.61 -21.30
C GLY A 436 19.12 -5.17 -19.86
N MET A 437 19.01 -6.09 -18.93
CA MET A 437 18.69 -5.85 -17.53
C MET A 437 19.63 -6.57 -16.58
N GLY A 438 19.83 -5.97 -15.42
CA GLY A 438 20.42 -6.62 -14.25
C GLY A 438 21.87 -7.06 -14.45
N GLN A 439 22.62 -6.40 -15.33
CA GLN A 439 24.01 -6.77 -15.60
C GLN A 439 24.99 -6.00 -14.70
N VAL A 440 26.08 -6.65 -14.31
CA VAL A 440 27.09 -6.03 -13.46
C VAL A 440 28.00 -5.04 -14.21
N ASN A 441 27.93 -5.03 -15.52
CA ASN A 441 28.60 -4.03 -16.36
C ASN A 441 27.68 -3.60 -17.51
N ARG A 442 27.94 -2.41 -18.05
CA ARG A 442 27.08 -1.78 -19.05
C ARG A 442 27.26 -2.38 -20.44
N VAL A 443 28.46 -2.86 -20.77
CA VAL A 443 28.72 -3.47 -22.07
C VAL A 443 27.93 -4.78 -22.25
N ASP A 444 27.82 -5.60 -21.21
CA ASP A 444 27.00 -6.82 -21.27
C ASP A 444 25.51 -6.51 -21.36
N SER A 445 25.07 -5.45 -20.69
CA SER A 445 23.70 -4.96 -20.82
C SER A 445 23.40 -4.52 -22.26
N ALA A 446 24.31 -3.78 -22.89
CA ALA A 446 24.18 -3.38 -24.30
C ALA A 446 24.14 -4.59 -25.23
N LYS A 447 25.04 -5.55 -25.06
CA LYS A 447 25.06 -6.81 -25.85
C LYS A 447 23.75 -7.57 -25.69
N LEU A 448 23.24 -7.69 -24.47
CA LEU A 448 21.98 -8.40 -24.20
C LEU A 448 20.80 -7.71 -24.88
N ALA A 449 20.71 -6.37 -24.80
CA ALA A 449 19.66 -5.60 -25.45
C ALA A 449 19.67 -5.81 -26.98
N VAL A 450 20.84 -5.70 -27.61
CA VAL A 450 21.04 -5.91 -29.05
C VAL A 450 20.72 -7.35 -29.47
N GLN A 451 21.20 -8.34 -28.70
CA GLN A 451 20.92 -9.75 -28.95
C GLN A 451 19.41 -10.05 -28.93
N ARG A 452 18.69 -9.51 -27.97
CA ARG A 452 17.23 -9.71 -27.85
C ARG A 452 16.47 -8.98 -28.93
N ALA A 453 16.91 -7.79 -29.33
CA ALA A 453 16.32 -7.08 -30.44
C ALA A 453 16.50 -7.84 -31.77
N GLY A 454 17.65 -8.45 -31.96
CA GLY A 454 18.08 -8.98 -33.25
C GLY A 454 18.49 -7.85 -34.21
N GLU A 455 19.23 -8.19 -35.25
CA GLU A 455 19.82 -7.22 -36.18
C GLU A 455 18.79 -6.28 -36.82
N GLU A 456 17.66 -6.84 -37.28
CA GLU A 456 16.63 -6.10 -38.00
C GLU A 456 15.97 -5.02 -37.13
N ARG A 457 15.61 -5.36 -35.86
CA ARG A 457 14.91 -4.43 -34.96
C ARG A 457 15.86 -3.47 -34.26
N ALA A 458 17.12 -3.88 -34.02
CA ALA A 458 18.14 -3.00 -33.45
C ALA A 458 18.50 -1.87 -34.40
N ARG A 459 18.54 -2.14 -35.70
CA ARG A 459 18.86 -1.13 -36.72
C ARG A 459 17.77 -0.06 -36.79
N GLY A 460 18.21 1.20 -36.62
CA GLY A 460 17.33 2.35 -36.60
C GLY A 460 16.48 2.51 -35.34
N SER A 461 16.78 1.74 -34.27
CA SER A 461 16.15 1.88 -32.98
C SER A 461 16.75 3.05 -32.18
N TYR A 462 16.06 3.41 -31.11
CA TYR A 462 16.45 4.45 -30.15
C TYR A 462 16.88 3.78 -28.85
N ALA A 463 18.04 4.17 -28.31
CA ALA A 463 18.58 3.55 -27.12
C ALA A 463 18.53 4.48 -25.92
N ALA A 464 18.22 3.94 -24.75
CA ALA A 464 18.36 4.62 -23.48
C ALA A 464 19.25 3.80 -22.53
N SER A 465 20.09 4.52 -21.76
CA SER A 465 20.89 3.97 -20.68
C SER A 465 20.47 4.59 -19.37
N ASP A 466 20.24 3.78 -18.36
CA ASP A 466 19.78 4.22 -17.02
C ASP A 466 20.83 5.07 -16.27
N ALA A 467 22.11 4.97 -16.67
CA ALA A 467 23.21 5.77 -16.16
C ALA A 467 24.27 6.04 -17.27
N PHE A 468 25.31 6.80 -16.95
CA PHE A 468 26.36 7.14 -17.90
C PHE A 468 27.14 5.88 -18.37
N PHE A 469 27.74 5.99 -19.56
CA PHE A 469 28.72 5.01 -20.04
C PHE A 469 30.08 5.30 -19.39
N PRO A 470 30.67 4.39 -18.60
CA PRO A 470 31.97 4.63 -18.00
C PRO A 470 33.12 4.54 -19.02
N PHE A 471 32.88 3.85 -20.14
CA PHE A 471 33.78 3.65 -21.28
C PHE A 471 32.97 3.64 -22.58
N PRO A 472 33.61 3.89 -23.74
CA PRO A 472 32.94 3.81 -25.04
C PRO A 472 32.43 2.43 -25.44
N ASP A 473 32.98 1.34 -24.90
CA ASP A 473 32.71 -0.03 -25.29
C ASP A 473 31.23 -0.44 -25.27
N GLY A 474 30.50 -0.04 -24.25
CA GLY A 474 29.06 -0.26 -24.19
C GLY A 474 28.27 0.52 -25.26
N LEU A 475 28.68 1.74 -25.55
CA LEU A 475 28.12 2.53 -26.64
C LEU A 475 28.49 1.94 -28.00
N GLU A 476 29.72 1.51 -28.20
CA GLU A 476 30.19 0.93 -29.48
C GLU A 476 29.34 -0.26 -29.90
N VAL A 477 28.90 -1.11 -28.95
CA VAL A 477 27.95 -2.22 -29.23
C VAL A 477 26.64 -1.69 -29.86
N LEU A 478 26.11 -0.58 -29.37
CA LEU A 478 24.90 0.04 -29.89
C LEU A 478 25.12 0.66 -31.26
N LEU A 479 26.26 1.32 -31.45
CA LEU A 479 26.64 1.94 -32.71
C LEU A 479 26.80 0.88 -33.83
N GLU A 480 27.49 -0.22 -33.54
CA GLU A 480 27.66 -1.37 -34.46
C GLU A 480 26.31 -2.01 -34.84
N ALA A 481 25.37 -2.04 -33.90
CA ALA A 481 24.02 -2.54 -34.12
C ALA A 481 23.13 -1.62 -34.99
N GLY A 482 23.60 -0.40 -35.29
CA GLY A 482 22.89 0.56 -36.13
C GLY A 482 21.81 1.35 -35.40
N VAL A 483 21.97 1.57 -34.11
CA VAL A 483 21.09 2.44 -33.31
C VAL A 483 21.14 3.86 -33.88
N LYS A 484 19.97 4.52 -33.97
CA LYS A 484 19.84 5.85 -34.56
C LYS A 484 20.20 6.98 -33.63
N ALA A 485 19.80 6.87 -32.37
CA ALA A 485 20.07 7.87 -31.35
C ALA A 485 20.14 7.24 -29.96
N VAL A 486 20.86 7.93 -29.05
CA VAL A 486 21.09 7.47 -27.68
C VAL A 486 20.78 8.58 -26.70
N ALA A 487 20.03 8.26 -25.63
CA ALA A 487 19.88 9.10 -24.44
C ALA A 487 20.62 8.47 -23.26
N GLN A 488 21.43 9.24 -22.58
CA GLN A 488 22.15 8.82 -21.38
C GLN A 488 22.42 10.03 -20.46
N PRO A 489 22.60 9.82 -19.15
CA PRO A 489 22.76 10.94 -18.22
C PRO A 489 23.98 11.84 -18.45
N GLY A 490 25.10 11.26 -18.86
CA GLY A 490 26.39 11.94 -18.77
C GLY A 490 26.91 11.99 -17.32
N GLY A 491 28.00 12.69 -17.11
CA GLY A 491 28.65 12.88 -15.79
C GLY A 491 29.82 11.93 -15.51
N SER A 492 30.25 11.13 -16.51
CA SER A 492 31.50 10.37 -16.44
C SER A 492 32.70 11.25 -16.70
N VAL A 493 33.83 10.97 -16.05
CA VAL A 493 35.13 11.58 -16.38
C VAL A 493 35.60 11.28 -17.81
N ARG A 494 34.94 10.32 -18.47
CA ARG A 494 35.24 9.90 -19.86
C ARG A 494 34.13 10.25 -20.83
N ASP A 495 33.24 11.16 -20.49
CA ASP A 495 32.14 11.60 -21.38
C ASP A 495 32.66 12.05 -22.75
N GLU A 496 33.80 12.76 -22.80
CA GLU A 496 34.41 13.18 -24.06
C GLU A 496 34.71 12.00 -25.00
N GLN A 497 35.24 10.88 -24.47
CA GLN A 497 35.52 9.69 -25.25
C GLN A 497 34.25 9.03 -25.78
N VAL A 498 33.22 8.97 -24.96
CA VAL A 498 31.90 8.44 -25.32
C VAL A 498 31.23 9.29 -26.39
N ILE A 499 31.26 10.62 -26.23
CA ILE A 499 30.71 11.59 -27.19
C ILE A 499 31.46 11.52 -28.52
N GLU A 500 32.79 11.45 -28.52
CA GLU A 500 33.59 11.32 -29.74
C GLU A 500 33.30 10.01 -30.49
N ALA A 501 33.04 8.89 -29.79
CA ALA A 501 32.62 7.65 -30.43
C ALA A 501 31.26 7.81 -31.14
N ALA A 502 30.31 8.49 -30.52
CA ALA A 502 29.01 8.80 -31.15
C ALA A 502 29.17 9.70 -32.38
N LYS A 503 29.99 10.76 -32.30
CA LYS A 503 30.29 11.67 -33.42
C LYS A 503 30.95 10.94 -34.58
N ALA A 504 31.93 10.09 -34.31
CA ALA A 504 32.63 9.32 -35.32
C ALA A 504 31.69 8.36 -36.09
N ALA A 505 30.69 7.84 -35.41
CA ALA A 505 29.67 6.98 -36.00
C ALA A 505 28.51 7.76 -36.66
N GLY A 506 28.48 9.08 -36.54
CA GLY A 506 27.38 9.92 -37.03
C GLY A 506 26.05 9.68 -36.33
N VAL A 507 26.07 9.23 -35.07
CA VAL A 507 24.89 8.93 -34.26
C VAL A 507 24.58 10.10 -33.30
N THR A 508 23.30 10.44 -33.21
CA THR A 508 22.82 11.50 -32.30
C THR A 508 22.85 11.01 -30.86
N MET A 509 23.42 11.83 -29.98
CA MET A 509 23.42 11.58 -28.54
C MET A 509 22.93 12.80 -27.75
N TYR A 510 21.98 12.54 -26.85
CA TYR A 510 21.54 13.50 -25.85
C TYR A 510 22.00 13.10 -24.46
N LEU A 511 22.37 14.12 -23.67
CA LEU A 511 22.64 13.98 -22.24
C LEU A 511 21.43 14.46 -21.45
N THR A 512 20.87 13.60 -20.62
CA THR A 512 19.66 13.90 -19.84
C THR A 512 19.98 14.62 -18.53
N GLY A 513 21.23 14.50 -18.02
CA GLY A 513 21.62 15.07 -16.73
C GLY A 513 21.01 14.38 -15.50
N THR A 514 20.15 13.40 -15.73
CA THR A 514 19.43 12.65 -14.69
C THR A 514 19.59 11.16 -14.94
N ARG A 515 19.69 10.37 -13.86
CA ARG A 515 19.71 8.89 -13.95
C ARG A 515 18.56 8.27 -13.17
N HIS A 516 18.16 7.08 -13.57
CA HIS A 516 17.15 6.27 -12.90
C HIS A 516 17.66 4.86 -12.60
N PHE A 517 18.46 4.72 -11.56
CA PHE A 517 18.83 3.38 -11.09
C PHE A 517 17.65 2.68 -10.43
N PHE A 518 17.45 1.43 -10.79
CA PHE A 518 16.46 0.55 -10.17
C PHE A 518 17.11 -0.80 -9.82
N HIS A 519 17.20 -1.10 -8.52
CA HIS A 519 17.83 -2.32 -8.01
C HIS A 519 16.83 -3.30 -7.38
#